data_5d492739753585b8484fb88befee278f
#
_entry.id   5d492739753585b8484fb88befee278f
#
_cell.length_a   1.000
_cell.length_b   1.000
_cell.length_c   1.000
_cell.angle_alpha   90.00
_cell.angle_beta   90.00
_cell.angle_gamma   90.00
#
_symmetry.space_group_name_H-M   'P 1'
#
loop_
_entity.id
_entity.type
_entity.pdbx_description
1 polymer ?
#
loop_
_entity_poly.entity_id
_entity_poly.type
_entity_poly.pdbx_seq_one_letter_code
_entity_poly.pdbx_strand_id
1 'polypeptide(L)'
;QTMFYTIPIGQIKYNVRDGGTTEQYNRIKNATIEAVAYWNNLTSMKDVNINVGFQDGVPTADCSYGGWIRVGSNASYQATGTLLHEMLHGVGVIPWAGTQWAKFNLRSSSTNQNGGTYGSGTWLGDRATEIVQFWNNNTTGTLNGDYQHMWPFGINGAHEDNHSPELYIANSLAIQALAEDGLETCYKHHALPYYSKDVEDGVKYYIKAESNDRGRLTSYLKPLPTKGLRWIEMTAADAQLNDSVAWYISFNPANQYYQFTNVATGERIA
;
A
#
# COMPACT_ATOMS: atom_id res chain seq x y z
N GLN A 1 -27.20 -5.80 -11.10
CA GLN A 1 -26.59 -6.30 -9.86
C GLN A 1 -25.47 -5.34 -9.46
N THR A 2 -25.60 -4.67 -8.34
CA THR A 2 -24.56 -3.75 -7.84
C THR A 2 -23.62 -4.59 -6.99
N MET A 3 -22.42 -4.86 -7.48
CA MET A 3 -21.37 -5.44 -6.62
C MET A 3 -20.63 -4.31 -5.92
N PHE A 4 -20.62 -4.34 -4.61
CA PHE A 4 -19.84 -3.42 -3.80
C PHE A 4 -18.54 -4.13 -3.40
N TYR A 5 -17.43 -3.68 -3.92
CA TYR A 5 -16.14 -4.00 -3.35
C TYR A 5 -15.86 -3.02 -2.24
N THR A 6 -15.96 -3.48 -1.02
CA THR A 6 -15.43 -2.73 0.11
C THR A 6 -14.02 -3.26 0.35
N ILE A 7 -13.01 -2.47 0.01
CA ILE A 7 -11.66 -2.73 0.55
C ILE A 7 -11.80 -2.56 2.05
N PRO A 8 -11.54 -3.59 2.87
CA PRO A 8 -11.58 -3.43 4.32
C PRO A 8 -10.59 -2.35 4.71
N ILE A 9 -11.09 -1.33 5.38
CA ILE A 9 -10.25 -0.28 5.93
C ILE A 9 -9.38 -0.92 7.01
N GLY A 10 -8.09 -0.69 6.94
CA GLY A 10 -7.13 -1.08 7.98
C GLY A 10 -7.47 -0.41 9.31
N GLN A 11 -7.13 -1.08 10.41
CA GLN A 11 -7.41 -0.62 11.77
C GLN A 11 -6.10 -0.49 12.55
N ILE A 12 -5.21 0.36 12.05
CA ILE A 12 -3.95 0.68 12.72
C ILE A 12 -4.20 1.84 13.66
N LYS A 13 -3.88 1.63 14.94
CA LYS A 13 -3.87 2.66 15.97
C LYS A 13 -2.44 3.16 16.17
N TYR A 14 -2.32 4.39 16.61
CA TYR A 14 -1.01 4.96 16.89
C TYR A 14 -1.05 5.87 18.11
N ASN A 15 0.10 6.04 18.72
CA ASN A 15 0.37 7.00 19.77
C ASN A 15 1.69 7.71 19.45
N VAL A 16 1.70 9.05 19.53
CA VAL A 16 2.93 9.85 19.40
C VAL A 16 3.30 10.39 20.77
N ARG A 17 4.45 9.95 21.26
CA ARG A 17 4.98 10.36 22.56
C ARG A 17 5.57 11.76 22.48
N ASP A 18 5.37 12.55 23.52
CA ASP A 18 6.03 13.84 23.65
C ASP A 18 7.55 13.67 23.68
N GLY A 19 8.28 14.64 23.11
CA GLY A 19 9.74 14.66 23.10
C GLY A 19 10.33 15.52 21.99
N GLY A 20 11.58 15.90 22.15
CA GLY A 20 12.25 16.81 21.23
C GLY A 20 11.77 18.26 21.34
N THR A 21 12.11 19.07 20.33
CA THR A 21 11.52 20.41 20.18
C THR A 21 10.08 20.33 19.65
N THR A 22 9.34 21.41 19.76
CA THR A 22 7.98 21.50 19.21
C THR A 22 7.96 21.19 17.71
N GLU A 23 8.95 21.66 16.96
CA GLU A 23 9.06 21.40 15.53
C GLU A 23 9.34 19.93 15.22
N GLN A 24 10.22 19.29 15.99
CA GLN A 24 10.50 17.85 15.84
C GLN A 24 9.27 17.02 16.16
N TYR A 25 8.61 17.30 17.27
CA TYR A 25 7.36 16.64 17.63
C TYR A 25 6.31 16.76 16.56
N ASN A 26 6.09 17.98 16.03
CA ASN A 26 5.09 18.24 15.00
C ASN A 26 5.39 17.52 13.69
N ARG A 27 6.67 17.51 13.24
CA ARG A 27 7.07 16.76 12.03
C ARG A 27 6.80 15.27 12.21
N ILE A 28 7.26 14.68 13.31
CA ILE A 28 7.06 13.25 13.59
C ILE A 28 5.58 12.91 13.71
N LYS A 29 4.79 13.74 14.38
CA LYS A 29 3.35 13.55 14.52
C LYS A 29 2.63 13.58 13.17
N ASN A 30 2.91 14.58 12.34
CA ASN A 30 2.28 14.72 11.02
C ASN A 30 2.68 13.55 10.11
N ALA A 31 3.95 13.17 10.10
CA ALA A 31 4.44 12.02 9.36
C ALA A 31 3.77 10.70 9.81
N THR A 32 3.56 10.54 11.12
CA THR A 32 2.86 9.36 11.67
C THR A 32 1.40 9.31 11.23
N ILE A 33 0.69 10.45 11.33
CA ILE A 33 -0.71 10.54 10.90
C ILE A 33 -0.84 10.16 9.43
N GLU A 34 0.02 10.69 8.58
CA GLU A 34 0.00 10.45 7.15
C GLU A 34 0.35 8.99 6.82
N ALA A 35 1.43 8.45 7.38
CA ALA A 35 1.85 7.06 7.15
C ALA A 35 0.76 6.05 7.57
N VAL A 36 0.17 6.24 8.74
CA VAL A 36 -0.93 5.39 9.22
C VAL A 36 -2.16 5.52 8.34
N ALA A 37 -2.47 6.72 7.82
CA ALA A 37 -3.59 6.92 6.91
C ALA A 37 -3.40 6.16 5.60
N TYR A 38 -2.20 6.16 5.01
CA TYR A 38 -1.90 5.37 3.82
C TYR A 38 -2.15 3.88 4.04
N TRP A 39 -1.64 3.31 5.11
CA TRP A 39 -1.84 1.88 5.39
C TRP A 39 -3.28 1.55 5.77
N ASN A 40 -3.98 2.40 6.52
CA ASN A 40 -5.38 2.18 6.84
C ASN A 40 -6.29 2.22 5.60
N ASN A 41 -5.94 3.04 4.61
CA ASN A 41 -6.72 3.15 3.37
C ASN A 41 -6.38 2.07 2.34
N LEU A 42 -5.17 1.49 2.38
CA LEU A 42 -4.66 0.65 1.31
C LEU A 42 -4.28 -0.76 1.75
N THR A 43 -4.41 -1.09 3.04
CA THR A 43 -4.18 -2.44 3.56
C THR A 43 -5.36 -2.91 4.40
N SER A 44 -5.49 -4.23 4.54
CA SER A 44 -6.46 -4.86 5.45
C SER A 44 -5.91 -5.12 6.86
N MET A 45 -4.80 -4.48 7.23
CA MET A 45 -4.10 -4.71 8.48
C MET A 45 -4.94 -4.31 9.69
N LYS A 46 -5.04 -5.19 10.68
CA LYS A 46 -5.84 -5.00 11.90
C LYS A 46 -5.01 -5.21 13.15
N ASP A 47 -5.52 -4.69 14.25
CA ASP A 47 -4.97 -4.89 15.59
C ASP A 47 -3.52 -4.43 15.76
N VAL A 48 -3.10 -3.52 14.89
CA VAL A 48 -1.77 -2.90 14.95
C VAL A 48 -1.81 -1.67 15.84
N ASN A 49 -0.83 -1.55 16.72
CA ASN A 49 -0.64 -0.36 17.54
C ASN A 49 0.80 0.13 17.44
N ILE A 50 0.98 1.31 16.85
CA ILE A 50 2.29 1.91 16.61
C ILE A 50 2.55 2.99 17.65
N ASN A 51 3.70 2.91 18.32
CA ASN A 51 4.16 3.90 19.29
C ASN A 51 5.38 4.62 18.74
N VAL A 52 5.23 5.90 18.45
CA VAL A 52 6.27 6.71 17.82
C VAL A 52 6.75 7.79 18.77
N GLY A 53 8.03 8.10 18.76
CA GLY A 53 8.53 9.24 19.51
C GLY A 53 9.94 9.66 19.11
N PHE A 54 10.26 10.91 19.43
CA PHE A 54 11.61 11.43 19.31
C PHE A 54 12.55 10.72 20.30
N GLN A 55 13.76 10.42 19.84
CA GLN A 55 14.82 9.88 20.68
C GLN A 55 16.16 10.49 20.31
N ASP A 56 16.72 11.29 21.19
CA ASP A 56 18.06 11.81 21.00
C ASP A 56 19.10 10.69 20.93
N GLY A 57 20.12 10.88 20.09
CA GLY A 57 21.17 9.89 19.87
C GLY A 57 20.83 8.77 18.87
N VAL A 58 19.59 8.69 18.36
CA VAL A 58 19.24 7.87 17.19
C VAL A 58 19.66 8.64 15.95
N PRO A 59 20.55 8.12 15.08
CA PRO A 59 21.08 8.88 13.95
C PRO A 59 20.03 9.09 12.82
N THR A 60 19.10 8.16 12.67
CA THR A 60 18.05 8.12 11.66
C THR A 60 16.70 7.88 12.31
N ALA A 61 16.17 6.70 12.10
CA ALA A 61 15.05 6.14 12.83
C ALA A 61 15.28 4.63 13.01
N ASP A 62 14.57 4.03 13.93
CA ASP A 62 14.52 2.58 14.06
C ASP A 62 13.16 2.13 14.63
N CYS A 63 12.86 0.86 14.45
CA CYS A 63 11.67 0.26 15.00
C CYS A 63 11.95 -1.13 15.54
N SER A 64 11.48 -1.40 16.75
CA SER A 64 11.46 -2.77 17.26
C SER A 64 10.21 -3.50 16.78
N TYR A 65 10.36 -4.81 16.60
CA TYR A 65 9.25 -5.72 16.35
C TYR A 65 8.15 -5.52 17.40
N GLY A 66 6.94 -5.26 16.92
CA GLY A 66 5.82 -4.88 17.79
C GLY A 66 5.46 -3.38 17.75
N GLY A 67 6.12 -2.59 16.88
CA GLY A 67 5.66 -1.23 16.54
C GLY A 67 6.13 -0.11 17.46
N TRP A 68 7.31 -0.26 18.08
CA TRP A 68 7.93 0.80 18.87
C TRP A 68 8.99 1.54 18.04
N ILE A 69 8.63 2.73 17.54
CA ILE A 69 9.45 3.54 16.63
C ILE A 69 10.15 4.67 17.40
N ARG A 70 11.45 4.81 17.14
CA ARG A 70 12.26 5.95 17.60
C ARG A 70 12.74 6.74 16.38
N VAL A 71 12.58 8.06 16.41
CA VAL A 71 13.01 8.95 15.34
C VAL A 71 14.02 9.94 15.92
N GLY A 72 15.17 10.05 15.27
CA GLY A 72 16.27 10.89 15.74
C GLY A 72 16.14 12.37 15.39
N SER A 73 17.20 13.11 15.68
CA SER A 73 17.24 14.57 15.50
C SER A 73 17.38 15.03 14.04
N ASN A 74 17.79 14.15 13.12
CA ASN A 74 17.94 14.48 11.71
C ASN A 74 16.57 14.69 11.05
N ALA A 75 16.27 15.93 10.67
CA ALA A 75 14.99 16.33 10.10
C ALA A 75 14.61 15.55 8.82
N SER A 76 15.61 15.09 8.04
CA SER A 76 15.35 14.30 6.82
C SER A 76 14.68 12.96 7.10
N TYR A 77 14.79 12.44 8.32
CA TYR A 77 14.13 11.21 8.75
C TYR A 77 12.84 11.45 9.56
N GLN A 78 12.45 12.70 9.77
CA GLN A 78 11.20 13.06 10.43
C GLN A 78 10.10 13.25 9.38
N ALA A 79 9.94 12.26 8.49
CA ALA A 79 9.11 12.30 7.29
C ALA A 79 8.26 11.03 7.14
N THR A 80 7.21 11.11 6.34
CA THR A 80 6.24 10.04 6.12
C THR A 80 6.87 8.76 5.57
N GLY A 81 7.79 8.89 4.61
CA GLY A 81 8.50 7.72 4.06
C GLY A 81 9.31 6.96 5.10
N THR A 82 9.95 7.68 6.04
CA THR A 82 10.64 7.06 7.18
C THR A 82 9.66 6.28 8.06
N LEU A 83 8.50 6.86 8.38
CA LEU A 83 7.50 6.17 9.21
C LEU A 83 6.95 4.94 8.50
N LEU A 84 6.69 5.01 7.20
CA LEU A 84 6.29 3.85 6.39
C LEU A 84 7.35 2.74 6.44
N HIS A 85 8.64 3.09 6.31
CA HIS A 85 9.74 2.13 6.41
C HIS A 85 9.82 1.49 7.81
N GLU A 86 9.81 2.30 8.85
CA GLU A 86 9.91 1.78 10.22
C GLU A 86 8.70 0.92 10.61
N MET A 87 7.52 1.25 10.11
CA MET A 87 6.34 0.43 10.29
C MET A 87 6.50 -0.96 9.68
N LEU A 88 7.25 -1.13 8.58
CA LEU A 88 7.56 -2.45 8.02
C LEU A 88 8.30 -3.34 9.03
N HIS A 89 9.29 -2.79 9.72
CA HIS A 89 9.97 -3.48 10.82
C HIS A 89 9.01 -3.76 11.97
N GLY A 90 8.21 -2.78 12.33
CA GLY A 90 7.27 -2.87 13.46
C GLY A 90 6.25 -3.99 13.31
N VAL A 91 5.70 -4.18 12.12
CA VAL A 91 4.74 -5.26 11.84
C VAL A 91 5.40 -6.58 11.43
N GLY A 92 6.71 -6.60 11.24
CA GLY A 92 7.46 -7.82 10.93
C GLY A 92 7.43 -8.22 9.45
N VAL A 93 7.15 -7.29 8.55
CA VAL A 93 7.28 -7.52 7.10
C VAL A 93 8.75 -7.69 6.73
N ILE A 94 9.61 -6.83 7.24
CA ILE A 94 11.07 -6.90 7.08
C ILE A 94 11.77 -6.83 8.44
N PRO A 95 11.57 -7.78 9.33
CA PRO A 95 12.21 -7.76 10.64
C PRO A 95 13.66 -8.19 10.53
N TRP A 96 14.53 -7.55 11.27
CA TRP A 96 15.93 -7.96 11.35
C TRP A 96 16.14 -9.34 12.01
N ALA A 97 15.20 -9.79 12.84
CA ALA A 97 15.18 -11.10 13.48
C ALA A 97 14.03 -11.98 12.96
N GLY A 98 13.53 -11.72 11.75
CA GLY A 98 12.23 -12.14 11.36
C GLY A 98 12.10 -13.53 10.81
N THR A 99 11.20 -14.21 11.40
CA THR A 99 10.70 -15.47 10.88
C THR A 99 9.71 -15.28 9.72
N GLN A 100 9.10 -14.12 9.60
CA GLN A 100 8.00 -13.89 8.63
C GLN A 100 8.52 -13.56 7.23
N TRP A 101 9.39 -12.59 7.10
CA TRP A 101 10.05 -12.24 5.85
C TRP A 101 10.91 -13.40 5.30
N ALA A 102 11.33 -14.28 6.18
CA ALA A 102 12.13 -15.46 5.86
C ALA A 102 11.32 -16.69 5.38
N LYS A 103 10.15 -16.50 4.80
CA LYS A 103 9.44 -17.59 4.12
C LYS A 103 10.21 -18.00 2.86
N PHE A 104 11.08 -18.99 2.98
CA PHE A 104 11.99 -19.43 1.91
C PHE A 104 11.27 -19.89 0.65
N ASN A 105 10.07 -20.43 0.78
CA ASN A 105 9.24 -20.83 -0.36
C ASN A 105 8.77 -19.63 -1.23
N LEU A 106 8.92 -18.40 -0.72
CA LEU A 106 8.56 -17.18 -1.44
C LEU A 106 9.80 -16.32 -1.77
N ARG A 107 11.00 -16.80 -1.48
CA ARG A 107 12.25 -16.07 -1.69
C ARG A 107 13.26 -16.94 -2.45
N SER A 108 14.05 -16.31 -3.33
CA SER A 108 15.00 -17.01 -4.22
C SER A 108 16.28 -17.46 -3.53
N SER A 109 16.62 -16.91 -2.38
CA SER A 109 17.83 -17.26 -1.64
C SER A 109 17.70 -17.02 -0.14
N SER A 110 18.76 -17.28 0.62
CA SER A 110 18.84 -16.99 2.05
C SER A 110 20.22 -16.48 2.43
N THR A 111 20.28 -15.76 3.55
CA THR A 111 21.52 -15.27 4.14
C THR A 111 21.63 -15.70 5.60
N ASN A 112 22.85 -15.96 6.07
CA ASN A 112 23.15 -16.20 7.47
C ASN A 112 23.66 -14.91 8.10
N GLN A 113 22.85 -14.31 8.97
CA GLN A 113 23.21 -13.07 9.66
C GLN A 113 22.62 -13.06 11.08
N ASN A 114 23.33 -12.42 12.00
CA ASN A 114 22.85 -12.23 13.37
C ASN A 114 22.36 -13.51 14.07
N GLY A 115 23.00 -14.65 13.80
CA GLY A 115 22.66 -15.93 14.41
C GLY A 115 21.45 -16.64 13.83
N GLY A 116 20.88 -16.15 12.72
CA GLY A 116 19.75 -16.76 12.03
C GLY A 116 19.95 -16.81 10.54
N THR A 117 19.12 -17.61 9.87
CA THR A 117 19.04 -17.69 8.41
C THR A 117 17.77 -16.98 7.94
N TYR A 118 17.91 -16.05 7.02
CA TYR A 118 16.82 -15.21 6.55
C TYR A 118 16.63 -15.32 5.04
N GLY A 119 15.40 -15.24 4.58
CA GLY A 119 15.09 -15.13 3.16
C GLY A 119 15.63 -13.82 2.58
N SER A 120 16.22 -13.91 1.40
CA SER A 120 16.76 -12.79 0.64
C SER A 120 16.55 -13.00 -0.86
N GLY A 121 17.00 -12.05 -1.67
CA GLY A 121 16.84 -12.11 -3.12
C GLY A 121 15.45 -11.71 -3.58
N THR A 122 15.00 -12.31 -4.66
CA THR A 122 13.73 -11.99 -5.31
C THR A 122 12.56 -12.63 -4.56
N TRP A 123 11.52 -11.84 -4.34
CA TRP A 123 10.22 -12.34 -3.88
C TRP A 123 9.55 -13.15 -4.99
N LEU A 124 9.04 -14.33 -4.66
CA LEU A 124 8.47 -15.28 -5.63
C LEU A 124 6.94 -15.29 -5.67
N GLY A 125 6.29 -14.45 -4.86
CA GLY A 125 4.84 -14.32 -4.86
C GLY A 125 4.35 -13.46 -6.02
N ASP A 126 3.25 -13.85 -6.62
CA ASP A 126 2.72 -13.22 -7.83
C ASP A 126 2.16 -11.82 -7.56
N ARG A 127 1.49 -11.62 -6.43
CA ARG A 127 0.80 -10.36 -6.13
C ARG A 127 1.77 -9.20 -5.95
N ALA A 128 2.83 -9.38 -5.16
CA ALA A 128 3.83 -8.34 -4.99
C ALA A 128 4.59 -8.06 -6.30
N THR A 129 4.84 -9.09 -7.11
CA THR A 129 5.45 -8.94 -8.43
C THR A 129 4.56 -8.11 -9.37
N GLU A 130 3.25 -8.36 -9.40
CA GLU A 130 2.29 -7.58 -10.18
C GLU A 130 2.29 -6.10 -9.80
N ILE A 131 2.33 -5.78 -8.51
CA ILE A 131 2.38 -4.39 -8.04
C ILE A 131 3.65 -3.69 -8.55
N VAL A 132 4.81 -4.34 -8.46
CA VAL A 132 6.07 -3.77 -8.94
C VAL A 132 6.02 -3.54 -10.46
N GLN A 133 5.51 -4.50 -11.21
CA GLN A 133 5.41 -4.40 -12.66
C GLN A 133 4.44 -3.32 -13.11
N PHE A 134 3.28 -3.24 -12.46
CA PHE A 134 2.29 -2.20 -12.74
C PHE A 134 2.86 -0.80 -12.45
N TRP A 135 3.46 -0.63 -11.27
CA TRP A 135 3.90 0.70 -10.82
C TRP A 135 5.09 1.22 -11.62
N ASN A 136 6.00 0.33 -11.97
CA ASN A 136 7.19 0.67 -12.77
C ASN A 136 6.92 0.63 -14.29
N ASN A 137 5.72 0.29 -14.70
CA ASN A 137 5.37 0.08 -16.11
C ASN A 137 6.40 -0.87 -16.80
N ASN A 138 6.73 -1.96 -16.13
CA ASN A 138 7.79 -2.88 -16.54
C ASN A 138 7.38 -4.33 -16.27
N THR A 139 7.20 -5.12 -17.32
CA THR A 139 6.77 -6.52 -17.24
C THR A 139 7.82 -7.48 -16.68
N THR A 140 9.03 -7.02 -16.42
CA THR A 140 10.13 -7.80 -15.85
C THR A 140 10.52 -7.36 -14.44
N GLY A 141 9.81 -6.37 -13.88
CA GLY A 141 10.05 -5.87 -12.53
C GLY A 141 9.84 -6.93 -11.47
N THR A 142 10.69 -6.92 -10.44
CA THR A 142 10.62 -7.85 -9.31
C THR A 142 10.76 -7.09 -7.98
N LEU A 143 10.10 -7.59 -6.95
CA LEU A 143 10.35 -7.17 -5.58
C LEU A 143 11.53 -7.97 -5.03
N ASN A 144 12.49 -7.27 -4.46
CA ASN A 144 13.71 -7.87 -3.91
C ASN A 144 13.91 -7.42 -2.47
N GLY A 145 14.82 -8.07 -1.79
CA GLY A 145 15.19 -7.63 -0.46
C GLY A 145 16.32 -8.46 0.14
N ASP A 146 16.90 -7.93 1.20
CA ASP A 146 17.80 -8.62 2.07
C ASP A 146 17.10 -9.01 3.39
N TYR A 147 17.84 -9.17 4.48
CA TYR A 147 17.26 -9.55 5.77
C TYR A 147 16.62 -8.35 6.53
N GLN A 148 16.84 -7.12 6.09
CA GLN A 148 16.35 -5.90 6.76
C GLN A 148 15.60 -4.94 5.83
N HIS A 149 15.72 -5.10 4.52
CA HIS A 149 15.23 -4.13 3.54
C HIS A 149 14.51 -4.81 2.40
N MET A 150 13.61 -4.09 1.76
CA MET A 150 13.02 -4.47 0.49
C MET A 150 13.14 -3.34 -0.52
N TRP A 151 13.17 -3.67 -1.80
CA TRP A 151 13.17 -2.73 -2.92
C TRP A 151 12.52 -3.34 -4.18
N PRO A 152 11.82 -2.53 -5.01
CA PRO A 152 11.49 -1.12 -4.78
C PRO A 152 10.47 -0.93 -3.65
N PHE A 153 10.18 0.33 -3.33
CA PHE A 153 9.13 0.80 -2.41
C PHE A 153 9.38 0.58 -0.90
N GLY A 154 10.55 0.08 -0.52
CA GLY A 154 10.92 -0.07 0.90
C GLY A 154 11.26 1.24 1.60
N ILE A 155 11.63 2.27 0.85
CA ILE A 155 12.02 3.60 1.35
C ILE A 155 13.14 3.46 2.40
N ASN A 156 14.23 2.79 2.00
CA ASN A 156 15.29 2.33 2.91
C ASN A 156 16.23 3.45 3.41
N GLY A 157 15.96 4.68 3.04
CA GLY A 157 16.70 5.85 3.49
C GLY A 157 16.01 7.14 3.05
N ALA A 158 16.36 8.26 3.69
CA ALA A 158 15.76 9.56 3.35
C ALA A 158 15.94 9.95 1.89
N HIS A 159 16.99 9.45 1.23
CA HIS A 159 17.25 9.71 -0.19
C HIS A 159 16.29 8.96 -1.15
N GLU A 160 15.60 7.93 -0.67
CA GLU A 160 14.58 7.21 -1.44
C GLU A 160 13.19 7.84 -1.26
N ASP A 161 13.01 8.71 -0.26
CA ASP A 161 11.75 9.41 -0.01
C ASP A 161 11.66 10.66 -0.90
N ASN A 162 10.97 10.54 -2.01
CA ASN A 162 10.68 11.66 -2.90
C ASN A 162 9.45 12.47 -2.48
N HIS A 163 8.85 12.14 -1.33
CA HIS A 163 7.66 12.78 -0.75
C HIS A 163 6.42 12.76 -1.67
N SER A 164 6.35 11.81 -2.61
CA SER A 164 5.22 11.71 -3.51
C SER A 164 4.14 10.75 -2.98
N PRO A 165 2.87 11.09 -3.17
CA PRO A 165 1.77 10.17 -2.89
C PRO A 165 1.91 8.82 -3.62
N GLU A 166 2.43 8.84 -4.83
CA GLU A 166 2.64 7.65 -5.66
C GLU A 166 3.58 6.66 -4.98
N LEU A 167 4.69 7.11 -4.42
CA LEU A 167 5.62 6.25 -3.68
C LEU A 167 4.94 5.64 -2.44
N TYR A 168 4.20 6.45 -1.70
CA TYR A 168 3.53 6.00 -0.48
C TYR A 168 2.39 5.02 -0.76
N ILE A 169 1.65 5.23 -1.86
CA ILE A 169 0.65 4.29 -2.35
C ILE A 169 1.33 2.98 -2.78
N ALA A 170 2.41 3.04 -3.57
CA ALA A 170 3.14 1.87 -4.02
C ALA A 170 3.69 1.04 -2.85
N ASN A 171 4.26 1.69 -1.83
CA ASN A 171 4.67 1.03 -0.58
C ASN A 171 3.48 0.28 0.05
N SER A 172 2.36 0.95 0.26
CA SER A 172 1.19 0.39 0.94
C SER A 172 0.58 -0.78 0.16
N LEU A 173 0.46 -0.65 -1.17
CA LEU A 173 -0.04 -1.73 -2.03
C LEU A 173 0.91 -2.92 -2.07
N ALA A 174 2.23 -2.69 -2.05
CA ALA A 174 3.20 -3.77 -1.94
C ALA A 174 3.05 -4.56 -0.63
N ILE A 175 2.80 -3.88 0.49
CA ILE A 175 2.54 -4.53 1.78
C ILE A 175 1.28 -5.38 1.73
N GLN A 176 0.19 -4.87 1.17
CA GLN A 176 -1.04 -5.63 1.00
C GLN A 176 -0.81 -6.85 0.09
N ALA A 177 -0.09 -6.68 -1.01
CA ALA A 177 0.24 -7.76 -1.94
C ALA A 177 1.11 -8.85 -1.30
N LEU A 178 2.09 -8.49 -0.46
CA LEU A 178 2.87 -9.45 0.31
C LEU A 178 2.00 -10.32 1.23
N ALA A 179 0.98 -9.74 1.85
CA ALA A 179 0.03 -10.50 2.67
C ALA A 179 -0.84 -11.42 1.82
N GLU A 180 -1.29 -10.98 0.66
CA GLU A 180 -2.04 -11.79 -0.30
C GLU A 180 -1.20 -12.96 -0.84
N ASP A 181 0.10 -12.80 -0.97
CA ASP A 181 1.06 -13.86 -1.27
C ASP A 181 1.32 -14.81 -0.08
N GLY A 182 0.78 -14.51 1.10
CA GLY A 182 0.86 -15.35 2.27
C GLY A 182 1.93 -14.94 3.29
N LEU A 183 2.50 -13.73 3.21
CA LEU A 183 3.37 -13.22 4.27
C LEU A 183 2.53 -12.93 5.51
N GLU A 184 2.92 -13.52 6.63
CA GLU A 184 2.32 -13.23 7.92
C GLU A 184 3.12 -12.16 8.64
N THR A 185 2.43 -11.28 9.35
CA THR A 185 3.01 -10.26 10.21
C THR A 185 2.88 -10.66 11.69
N CYS A 186 3.52 -9.91 12.60
CA CYS A 186 3.30 -10.08 14.04
C CYS A 186 1.88 -9.73 14.47
N TYR A 187 1.20 -8.95 13.70
CA TYR A 187 -0.23 -8.71 13.79
C TYR A 187 -0.95 -9.54 12.75
N LYS A 188 -2.11 -10.07 13.07
CA LYS A 188 -2.89 -10.86 12.13
C LYS A 188 -3.28 -10.00 10.92
N HIS A 189 -2.54 -10.12 9.87
CA HIS A 189 -2.80 -9.43 8.61
C HIS A 189 -3.80 -10.27 7.82
N HIS A 190 -4.97 -9.73 7.61
CA HIS A 190 -5.99 -10.40 6.81
C HIS A 190 -5.84 -9.93 5.37
N ALA A 191 -5.20 -10.76 4.55
CA ALA A 191 -5.24 -10.56 3.12
C ALA A 191 -6.69 -10.64 2.62
N LEU A 192 -7.04 -9.75 1.72
CA LEU A 192 -8.28 -9.89 0.97
C LEU A 192 -8.18 -11.08 0.06
N PRO A 193 -9.23 -11.89 -0.04
CA PRO A 193 -9.24 -12.92 -1.07
C PRO A 193 -9.04 -12.28 -2.44
N TYR A 194 -8.21 -12.90 -3.26
CA TYR A 194 -8.04 -12.49 -4.65
C TYR A 194 -9.24 -12.99 -5.47
N TYR A 195 -10.09 -12.08 -5.87
CA TYR A 195 -11.24 -12.37 -6.71
C TYR A 195 -10.97 -12.02 -8.17
N SER A 196 -10.31 -12.91 -8.88
CA SER A 196 -10.07 -12.73 -10.32
C SER A 196 -11.28 -13.01 -11.21
N LYS A 197 -12.38 -13.49 -10.64
CA LYS A 197 -13.52 -14.00 -11.44
C LYS A 197 -14.85 -13.28 -11.20
N ASP A 198 -14.84 -12.11 -10.61
CA ASP A 198 -16.09 -11.46 -10.21
C ASP A 198 -16.53 -10.35 -11.15
N VAL A 199 -15.93 -10.28 -12.33
CA VAL A 199 -16.42 -9.43 -13.43
C VAL A 199 -17.06 -10.29 -14.50
N GLU A 200 -18.28 -9.95 -14.85
CA GLU A 200 -19.05 -10.62 -15.89
C GLU A 200 -19.02 -9.80 -17.16
N ASP A 201 -18.78 -10.45 -18.31
CA ASP A 201 -18.78 -9.79 -19.60
C ASP A 201 -20.16 -9.19 -19.91
N GLY A 202 -20.18 -7.97 -20.41
CA GLY A 202 -21.41 -7.26 -20.77
C GLY A 202 -22.18 -6.63 -19.61
N VAL A 203 -21.70 -6.79 -18.38
CA VAL A 203 -22.28 -6.12 -17.20
C VAL A 203 -21.65 -4.73 -17.04
N LYS A 204 -22.50 -3.72 -16.77
CA LYS A 204 -22.05 -2.36 -16.50
C LYS A 204 -21.57 -2.24 -15.06
N TYR A 205 -20.36 -1.77 -14.89
CA TYR A 205 -19.74 -1.46 -13.60
C TYR A 205 -19.49 0.04 -13.46
N TYR A 206 -19.38 0.50 -12.23
CA TYR A 206 -19.08 1.89 -11.92
C TYR A 206 -17.85 1.94 -11.03
N ILE A 207 -16.85 2.69 -11.45
CA ILE A 207 -15.68 2.96 -10.63
C ILE A 207 -15.98 4.22 -9.83
N LYS A 208 -16.08 4.08 -8.52
CA LYS A 208 -16.49 5.18 -7.64
C LYS A 208 -15.52 5.38 -6.49
N ALA A 209 -15.38 6.63 -6.10
CA ALA A 209 -14.73 7.04 -4.87
C ALA A 209 -15.77 7.62 -3.93
N GLU A 210 -15.90 7.04 -2.74
CA GLU A 210 -16.77 7.55 -1.70
C GLU A 210 -15.98 8.47 -0.78
N SER A 211 -16.44 9.72 -0.65
CA SER A 211 -15.94 10.63 0.36
C SER A 211 -16.83 10.54 1.59
N ASN A 212 -16.25 10.18 2.73
CA ASN A 212 -16.94 10.24 4.02
C ASN A 212 -17.04 11.68 4.56
N ASP A 213 -16.62 12.68 3.79
CA ASP A 213 -16.51 14.05 4.23
C ASP A 213 -17.78 14.84 3.93
N ARG A 214 -18.61 15.02 4.97
CA ARG A 214 -19.62 16.07 5.09
C ARG A 214 -20.64 16.20 3.95
N GLY A 215 -21.21 15.08 3.52
CA GLY A 215 -22.36 15.11 2.61
C GLY A 215 -21.99 15.41 1.15
N ARG A 216 -20.74 15.19 0.76
CA ARG A 216 -20.35 15.19 -0.65
C ARG A 216 -20.98 14.03 -1.39
N LEU A 217 -21.33 14.26 -2.63
CA LEU A 217 -21.80 13.22 -3.52
C LEU A 217 -20.65 12.24 -3.84
N THR A 218 -21.00 10.99 -4.08
CA THR A 218 -20.04 10.01 -4.58
C THR A 218 -19.49 10.45 -5.94
N SER A 219 -18.18 10.31 -6.12
CA SER A 219 -17.53 10.61 -7.38
C SER A 219 -17.41 9.36 -8.24
N TYR A 220 -17.71 9.49 -9.51
CA TYR A 220 -17.64 8.42 -10.51
C TYR A 220 -16.60 8.74 -11.58
N LEU A 221 -15.84 7.71 -11.99
CA LEU A 221 -14.79 7.86 -12.99
C LEU A 221 -15.36 7.88 -14.39
N LYS A 222 -14.94 8.85 -15.21
CA LYS A 222 -15.25 8.91 -16.63
C LYS A 222 -14.04 9.32 -17.46
N PRO A 223 -13.99 8.96 -18.76
CA PRO A 223 -12.96 9.47 -19.66
C PRO A 223 -13.19 10.95 -20.01
N LEU A 224 -12.10 11.65 -20.30
CA LEU A 224 -12.12 12.98 -20.89
C LEU A 224 -12.06 12.91 -22.43
N PRO A 225 -12.67 13.85 -23.15
CA PRO A 225 -12.60 13.90 -24.61
C PRO A 225 -11.17 14.03 -25.18
N THR A 226 -10.24 14.54 -24.36
CA THR A 226 -8.85 14.87 -24.76
C THR A 226 -7.80 13.88 -24.24
N LYS A 227 -8.18 12.67 -23.94
CA LYS A 227 -7.43 11.66 -23.18
C LYS A 227 -7.30 12.00 -21.68
N GLY A 228 -7.36 10.97 -20.87
CA GLY A 228 -7.30 11.04 -19.42
C GLY A 228 -8.62 10.69 -18.76
N LEU A 229 -8.62 10.75 -17.47
CA LEU A 229 -9.73 10.35 -16.60
C LEU A 229 -10.11 11.50 -15.67
N ARG A 230 -11.38 11.53 -15.29
CA ARG A 230 -11.93 12.54 -14.40
C ARG A 230 -12.94 11.94 -13.45
N TRP A 231 -12.93 12.41 -12.22
CA TRP A 231 -13.98 12.14 -11.25
C TRP A 231 -15.11 13.15 -11.37
N ILE A 232 -16.33 12.66 -11.38
CA ILE A 232 -17.54 13.50 -11.44
C ILE A 232 -18.44 13.12 -10.28
N GLU A 233 -18.85 14.11 -9.50
CA GLU A 233 -19.83 13.95 -8.42
C GLU A 233 -21.24 13.82 -8.98
N MET A 234 -21.98 12.81 -8.54
CA MET A 234 -23.39 12.63 -8.86
C MET A 234 -24.04 11.66 -7.88
N THR A 235 -25.38 11.60 -7.93
CA THR A 235 -26.13 10.59 -7.18
C THR A 235 -25.96 9.20 -7.82
N ALA A 236 -26.17 8.15 -7.04
CA ALA A 236 -26.16 6.79 -7.57
C ALA A 236 -27.25 6.57 -8.63
N ALA A 237 -28.42 7.21 -8.48
CA ALA A 237 -29.49 7.14 -9.46
C ALA A 237 -29.11 7.78 -10.79
N ASP A 238 -28.47 8.94 -10.78
CA ASP A 238 -27.99 9.61 -11.99
C ASP A 238 -26.86 8.81 -12.65
N ALA A 239 -25.97 8.22 -11.87
CA ALA A 239 -24.89 7.38 -12.39
C ALA A 239 -25.43 6.16 -13.17
N GLN A 240 -26.49 5.52 -12.68
CA GLN A 240 -27.12 4.38 -13.33
C GLN A 240 -27.73 4.73 -14.71
N LEU A 241 -28.06 5.99 -14.93
CA LEU A 241 -28.61 6.51 -16.19
C LEU A 241 -27.54 7.10 -17.10
N ASN A 242 -26.29 7.11 -16.69
CA ASN A 242 -25.22 7.82 -17.38
C ASN A 242 -24.11 6.87 -17.87
N ASP A 243 -24.19 6.46 -19.11
CA ASP A 243 -23.20 5.54 -19.71
C ASP A 243 -21.79 6.13 -19.79
N SER A 244 -21.63 7.45 -19.64
CA SER A 244 -20.29 8.07 -19.61
C SER A 244 -19.47 7.73 -18.37
N VAL A 245 -20.11 7.29 -17.27
CA VAL A 245 -19.47 6.82 -16.06
C VAL A 245 -19.57 5.31 -15.87
N ALA A 246 -20.14 4.61 -16.85
CA ALA A 246 -20.27 3.15 -16.84
C ALA A 246 -19.13 2.50 -17.63
N TRP A 247 -18.70 1.35 -17.17
CA TRP A 247 -17.58 0.60 -17.72
C TRP A 247 -17.93 -0.88 -17.88
N TYR A 248 -17.54 -1.46 -18.99
CA TYR A 248 -17.41 -2.90 -19.13
C TYR A 248 -16.02 -3.29 -18.63
N ILE A 249 -15.96 -4.30 -17.79
CA ILE A 249 -14.70 -4.82 -17.26
C ILE A 249 -14.53 -6.24 -17.77
N SER A 250 -13.42 -6.54 -18.40
CA SER A 250 -13.04 -7.88 -18.81
C SER A 250 -11.73 -8.29 -18.15
N PHE A 251 -11.62 -9.56 -17.80
CA PHE A 251 -10.42 -10.15 -17.24
C PHE A 251 -9.75 -11.05 -18.26
N ASN A 252 -8.45 -10.85 -18.46
CA ASN A 252 -7.66 -11.73 -19.33
C ASN A 252 -6.87 -12.72 -18.47
N PRO A 253 -7.24 -14.01 -18.46
CA PRO A 253 -6.58 -15.00 -17.61
C PRO A 253 -5.15 -15.34 -18.08
N ALA A 254 -4.77 -14.98 -19.31
CA ALA A 254 -3.43 -15.26 -19.80
C ALA A 254 -2.35 -14.35 -19.19
N ASN A 255 -2.72 -13.11 -18.90
CA ASN A 255 -1.82 -12.13 -18.27
C ASN A 255 -2.36 -11.60 -16.93
N GLN A 256 -3.51 -12.08 -16.49
CA GLN A 256 -4.20 -11.67 -15.25
C GLN A 256 -4.51 -10.18 -15.16
N TYR A 257 -4.67 -9.50 -16.28
CA TYR A 257 -5.01 -8.09 -16.34
C TYR A 257 -6.50 -7.87 -16.57
N TYR A 258 -6.99 -6.79 -15.99
CA TYR A 258 -8.31 -6.27 -16.27
C TYR A 258 -8.24 -5.20 -17.36
N GLN A 259 -9.20 -5.22 -18.26
CA GLN A 259 -9.41 -4.15 -19.23
C GLN A 259 -10.73 -3.45 -18.91
N PHE A 260 -10.70 -2.15 -18.88
CA PHE A 260 -11.86 -1.30 -18.66
C PHE A 260 -12.22 -0.61 -19.96
N THR A 261 -13.45 -0.78 -20.43
CA THR A 261 -13.95 -0.14 -21.64
C THR A 261 -15.13 0.75 -21.26
N ASN A 262 -15.05 2.05 -21.53
CA ASN A 262 -16.16 2.96 -21.25
C ASN A 262 -17.36 2.66 -22.14
N VAL A 263 -18.55 2.58 -21.52
CA VAL A 263 -19.78 2.19 -22.24
C VAL A 263 -20.20 3.21 -23.29
N ALA A 264 -20.06 4.52 -22.99
CA ALA A 264 -20.49 5.57 -23.91
C ALA A 264 -19.50 5.81 -25.05
N THR A 265 -18.19 5.72 -24.79
CA THR A 265 -17.15 6.14 -25.75
C THR A 265 -16.40 4.98 -26.39
N GLY A 266 -16.40 3.80 -25.78
CA GLY A 266 -15.57 2.67 -26.18
C GLY A 266 -14.08 2.85 -25.85
N GLU A 267 -13.68 3.94 -25.20
CA GLU A 267 -12.31 4.17 -24.77
C GLU A 267 -11.88 3.16 -23.70
N ARG A 268 -10.63 2.77 -23.76
CA ARG A 268 -10.05 1.75 -22.89
C ARG A 268 -9.04 2.36 -21.94
N ILE A 269 -9.10 1.87 -20.70
CA ILE A 269 -8.02 2.01 -19.74
C ILE A 269 -7.26 0.68 -19.74
N ALA A 270 -5.96 0.76 -19.96
CA ALA A 270 -5.06 -0.38 -19.92
C ALA A 270 -3.97 -0.11 -18.89
#